data_8e22f1e82d115c5f025b9b1df976055a
#
_entry.id   8e22f1e82d115c5f025b9b1df976055a
#
_cell.length_a   1.000
_cell.length_b   1.000
_cell.length_c   1.000
_cell.angle_alpha   90.00
_cell.angle_beta   90.00
_cell.angle_gamma   90.00
#
_symmetry.space_group_name_H-M   'P 1'
#
loop_
_entity.id
_entity.type
_entity.pdbx_description
1 polymer ?
#
loop_
_entity_poly.entity_id
_entity_poly.type
_entity_poly.pdbx_seq_one_letter_code
_entity_poly.pdbx_strand_id
1 'polypeptide(L)'
;MNIAIVYSDKSKYAHVLAQKMARVARTQAITIQDYDFTNQVDLLVLGFDCPLFGKPKEVEQFIGKLNRHQVKNIALFTTFVFSSKALDEISDLCIKKDLPLMREQYCCKMPIEIHGCLSDNAINGGQIYIDDMINICRDYY
;
A
#
# COMPACT_ATOMS: atom_id res chain seq x y z
N MET A 1 2.53 -10.25 -15.61
CA MET A 1 1.96 -9.10 -14.87
C MET A 1 3.06 -8.45 -14.05
N ASN A 2 3.23 -7.16 -14.22
CA ASN A 2 4.21 -6.38 -13.45
C ASN A 2 3.55 -5.85 -12.18
N ILE A 3 4.09 -6.25 -11.03
CA ILE A 3 3.57 -5.87 -9.72
C ILE A 3 4.65 -5.11 -8.97
N ALA A 4 4.31 -3.93 -8.46
CA ALA A 4 5.18 -3.16 -7.59
C ALA A 4 4.54 -3.07 -6.21
N ILE A 5 5.29 -3.44 -5.18
CA ILE A 5 4.86 -3.31 -3.78
C ILE A 5 5.76 -2.27 -3.14
N VAL A 6 5.13 -1.15 -2.75
CA VAL A 6 5.83 0.06 -2.34
C VAL A 6 5.33 0.47 -0.97
N TYR A 7 6.22 0.89 -0.10
CA TYR A 7 5.86 1.34 1.24
C TYR A 7 6.61 2.61 1.61
N SER A 8 6.01 3.39 2.52
CA SER A 8 6.67 4.57 3.06
C SER A 8 7.87 4.16 3.90
N ASP A 9 9.01 4.77 3.66
CA ASP A 9 10.24 4.52 4.41
C ASP A 9 10.13 4.92 5.89
N LYS A 10 9.12 5.70 6.25
CA LYS A 10 8.83 6.09 7.63
C LYS A 10 7.91 5.10 8.34
N SER A 11 7.47 4.04 7.65
CA SER A 11 6.43 3.13 8.13
C SER A 11 7.00 1.77 8.51
N LYS A 12 7.22 1.58 9.80
CA LYS A 12 7.80 0.34 10.35
C LYS A 12 6.94 -0.89 10.07
N TYR A 13 5.64 -0.79 10.29
CA TYR A 13 4.73 -1.94 10.19
C TYR A 13 4.28 -2.19 8.75
N ALA A 14 4.06 -1.14 7.98
CA ALA A 14 3.80 -1.29 6.55
C ALA A 14 4.98 -1.95 5.84
N HIS A 15 6.22 -1.68 6.29
CA HIS A 15 7.41 -2.35 5.80
C HIS A 15 7.31 -3.88 5.98
N VAL A 16 6.94 -4.33 7.18
CA VAL A 16 6.78 -5.76 7.46
C VAL A 16 5.72 -6.39 6.55
N LEU A 17 4.55 -5.75 6.45
CA LEU A 17 3.47 -6.23 5.59
C LEU A 17 3.90 -6.26 4.12
N ALA A 18 4.56 -5.20 3.65
CA ALA A 18 5.03 -5.12 2.27
C ALA A 18 5.98 -6.28 1.93
N GLN A 19 6.89 -6.62 2.84
CA GLN A 19 7.80 -7.75 2.63
C GLN A 19 7.06 -9.08 2.55
N LYS A 20 6.07 -9.29 3.41
CA LYS A 20 5.25 -10.52 3.39
C LYS A 20 4.41 -10.62 2.13
N MET A 21 3.82 -9.50 1.71
CA MET A 21 3.06 -9.43 0.46
C MET A 21 3.96 -9.69 -0.75
N ALA A 22 5.17 -9.15 -0.74
CA ALA A 22 6.12 -9.31 -1.83
C ALA A 22 6.50 -10.78 -2.06
N ARG A 23 6.60 -11.56 -0.99
CA ARG A 23 6.85 -13.00 -1.11
C ARG A 23 5.70 -13.71 -1.83
N VAL A 24 4.47 -13.37 -1.52
CA VAL A 24 3.29 -13.94 -2.20
C VAL A 24 3.29 -13.54 -3.67
N ALA A 25 3.59 -12.29 -3.96
CA ALA A 25 3.59 -11.74 -5.33
C ALA A 25 4.86 -12.11 -6.11
N ARG A 26 5.84 -12.76 -5.48
CA ARG A 26 7.13 -13.13 -6.09
C ARG A 26 7.89 -11.92 -6.64
N THR A 27 7.92 -10.86 -5.86
CA THR A 27 8.63 -9.63 -6.17
C THR A 27 9.34 -9.12 -4.92
N GLN A 28 9.95 -7.96 -4.98
CA GLN A 28 10.59 -7.33 -3.85
C GLN A 28 9.80 -6.08 -3.44
N ALA A 29 9.67 -5.87 -2.12
CA ALA A 29 9.11 -4.64 -1.60
C ALA A 29 10.18 -3.54 -1.67
N ILE A 30 9.78 -2.35 -2.10
CA ILE A 30 10.67 -1.19 -2.22
C ILE A 30 10.05 0.02 -1.51
N THR A 31 10.90 0.97 -1.14
CA THR A 31 10.42 2.22 -0.54
C THR A 31 9.88 3.16 -1.62
N ILE A 32 9.07 4.12 -1.19
CA ILE A 32 8.58 5.17 -2.09
C ILE A 32 9.72 5.98 -2.68
N GLN A 33 10.85 6.12 -1.97
CA GLN A 33 12.01 6.86 -2.46
C GLN A 33 12.75 6.12 -3.57
N ASP A 34 12.76 4.80 -3.53
CA ASP A 34 13.46 3.97 -4.50
C ASP A 34 12.59 3.60 -5.71
N TYR A 35 11.32 3.98 -5.70
CA TYR A 35 10.40 3.64 -6.78
C TYR A 35 10.76 4.39 -8.06
N ASP A 36 10.87 3.64 -9.16
CA ASP A 36 11.16 4.19 -10.49
C ASP A 36 9.85 4.49 -11.23
N PHE A 37 9.54 5.78 -11.37
CA PHE A 37 8.32 6.24 -12.03
C PHE A 37 8.31 6.03 -13.54
N THR A 38 9.44 5.63 -14.14
CA THR A 38 9.48 5.28 -15.56
C THR A 38 8.96 3.89 -15.85
N ASN A 39 8.86 3.04 -14.83
CA ASN A 39 8.29 1.70 -14.97
C ASN A 39 6.79 1.77 -15.23
N GLN A 40 6.33 0.85 -16.08
CA GLN A 40 4.90 0.62 -16.25
C GLN A 40 4.52 -0.64 -15.47
N VAL A 41 3.55 -0.51 -14.58
CA VAL A 41 3.13 -1.60 -13.72
C VAL A 41 1.63 -1.87 -13.89
N ASP A 42 1.26 -3.13 -13.77
CA ASP A 42 -0.13 -3.55 -13.85
C ASP A 42 -0.84 -3.36 -12.52
N LEU A 43 -0.11 -3.56 -11.41
CA LEU A 43 -0.63 -3.39 -10.07
C LEU A 43 0.43 -2.73 -9.19
N LEU A 44 0.11 -1.54 -8.69
CA LEU A 44 0.91 -0.85 -7.68
C LEU A 44 0.21 -1.01 -6.33
N VAL A 45 0.89 -1.66 -5.39
CA VAL A 45 0.40 -1.80 -4.01
C VAL A 45 1.19 -0.83 -3.15
N LEU A 46 0.50 0.11 -2.52
CA LEU A 46 1.12 1.16 -1.73
C LEU A 46 0.69 1.05 -0.29
N GLY A 47 1.65 1.01 0.61
CA GLY A 47 1.41 0.88 2.04
C GLY A 47 2.08 1.95 2.89
N PHE A 48 1.44 2.27 4.00
CA PHE A 48 1.98 3.21 4.99
C PHE A 48 1.32 2.99 6.35
N ASP A 49 2.02 3.41 7.41
CA ASP A 49 1.44 3.46 8.74
C ASP A 49 0.70 4.79 8.90
N CYS A 50 -0.54 4.75 9.38
CA CYS A 50 -1.28 5.98 9.66
C CYS A 50 -0.56 6.75 10.77
N PRO A 51 -0.19 8.03 10.56
CA PRO A 51 0.40 8.82 11.62
C PRO A 51 -0.62 9.07 12.73
N LEU A 52 -0.13 9.19 13.97
CA LEU A 52 -0.99 9.54 15.10
C LEU A 52 -1.56 10.96 14.94
N PHE A 53 -0.76 11.85 14.37
CA PHE A 53 -1.13 13.25 14.16
C PHE A 53 -0.67 13.68 12.77
N GLY A 54 -1.47 14.52 12.11
CA GLY A 54 -1.13 15.07 10.81
C GLY A 54 -1.39 14.10 9.67
N LYS A 55 -0.78 14.38 8.53
CA LYS A 55 -0.97 13.66 7.28
C LYS A 55 0.33 12.96 6.87
N PRO A 56 0.25 11.82 6.15
CA PRO A 56 1.43 11.16 5.59
C PRO A 56 1.92 11.92 4.35
N LYS A 57 2.64 13.00 4.56
CA LYS A 57 3.05 13.93 3.48
C LYS A 57 3.87 13.24 2.39
N GLU A 58 4.74 12.31 2.77
CA GLU A 58 5.58 11.57 1.83
C GLU A 58 4.73 10.70 0.89
N VAL A 59 3.63 10.15 1.41
CA VAL A 59 2.69 9.35 0.61
C VAL A 59 1.90 10.27 -0.34
N GLU A 60 1.46 11.42 0.14
CA GLU A 60 0.76 12.41 -0.70
C GLU A 60 1.65 12.87 -1.85
N GLN A 61 2.92 13.13 -1.59
CA GLN A 61 3.89 13.53 -2.61
C GLN A 61 4.10 12.41 -3.63
N PHE A 62 4.19 11.17 -3.18
CA PHE A 62 4.33 10.02 -4.04
C PHE A 62 3.12 9.90 -4.99
N ILE A 63 1.90 9.98 -4.45
CA ILE A 63 0.67 9.95 -5.24
C ILE A 63 0.68 11.09 -6.26
N GLY A 64 1.18 12.27 -5.86
CA GLY A 64 1.27 13.43 -6.74
C GLY A 64 2.11 13.20 -8.00
N LYS A 65 3.01 12.24 -7.98
CA LYS A 65 3.90 11.92 -9.12
C LYS A 65 3.37 10.79 -10.01
N LEU A 66 2.31 10.11 -9.60
CA LEU A 66 1.73 9.01 -10.36
C LEU A 66 0.77 9.51 -11.43
N ASN A 67 0.62 8.73 -12.50
CA ASN A 67 -0.39 8.95 -13.53
C ASN A 67 -0.87 7.62 -14.13
N ARG A 68 -1.99 7.67 -14.86
CA ARG A 68 -2.62 6.47 -15.45
C ARG A 68 -1.78 5.79 -16.51
N HIS A 69 -0.83 6.48 -17.10
CA HIS A 69 0.04 5.89 -18.13
C HIS A 69 1.06 4.93 -17.53
N GLN A 70 1.39 5.14 -16.25
CA GLN A 70 2.39 4.34 -15.54
C GLN A 70 1.78 3.16 -14.79
N VAL A 71 0.52 3.29 -14.34
CA VAL A 71 -0.08 2.33 -13.42
C VAL A 71 -1.49 2.00 -13.89
N LYS A 72 -1.79 0.70 -14.04
CA LYS A 72 -3.13 0.25 -14.43
C LYS A 72 -4.07 0.08 -13.26
N ASN A 73 -3.57 -0.28 -12.08
CA ASN A 73 -4.36 -0.46 -10.87
C ASN A 73 -3.53 -0.08 -9.66
N ILE A 74 -4.16 0.57 -8.68
CA ILE A 74 -3.54 0.93 -7.40
C ILE A 74 -4.34 0.29 -6.28
N ALA A 75 -3.66 -0.44 -5.40
CA ALA A 75 -4.22 -1.00 -4.18
C ALA A 75 -3.53 -0.37 -2.97
N LEU A 76 -4.30 -0.04 -1.94
CA LEU A 76 -3.78 0.63 -0.74
C LEU A 76 -3.89 -0.28 0.47
N PHE A 77 -2.88 -0.26 1.33
CA PHE A 77 -2.96 -0.87 2.64
C PHE A 77 -2.32 0.04 3.69
N THR A 78 -2.79 -0.08 4.92
CA THR A 78 -2.30 0.75 6.02
C THR A 78 -2.39 0.02 7.34
N THR A 79 -1.60 0.49 8.30
CA THR A 79 -1.73 0.13 9.71
C THR A 79 -2.19 1.36 10.48
N PHE A 80 -2.86 1.15 11.62
CA PHE A 80 -3.35 2.27 12.41
C PHE A 80 -3.42 1.89 13.89
N VAL A 81 -3.41 2.90 14.78
CA VAL A 81 -3.63 2.70 16.21
C VAL A 81 -5.08 2.98 16.58
N PHE A 82 -5.54 4.19 16.31
CA PHE A 82 -6.88 4.63 16.69
C PHE A 82 -7.83 4.83 15.51
N SER A 83 -7.31 5.26 14.37
CA SER A 83 -8.12 5.63 13.23
C SER A 83 -7.37 5.41 11.92
N SER A 84 -8.09 4.94 10.91
CA SER A 84 -7.57 4.79 9.55
C SER A 84 -7.95 5.98 8.67
N LYS A 85 -8.18 7.16 9.27
CA LYS A 85 -8.58 8.36 8.53
C LYS A 85 -7.60 8.75 7.43
N ALA A 86 -6.29 8.55 7.66
CA ALA A 86 -5.28 8.86 6.66
C ALA A 86 -5.46 8.00 5.39
N LEU A 87 -5.94 6.75 5.52
CA LEU A 87 -6.25 5.92 4.37
C LEU A 87 -7.35 6.55 3.51
N ASP A 88 -8.41 7.06 4.15
CA ASP A 88 -9.49 7.73 3.44
C ASP A 88 -8.98 8.99 2.72
N GLU A 89 -8.11 9.75 3.36
CA GLU A 89 -7.52 10.96 2.76
C GLU A 89 -6.67 10.62 1.52
N ILE A 90 -5.87 9.56 1.59
CA ILE A 90 -5.05 9.12 0.45
C ILE A 90 -5.95 8.56 -0.66
N SER A 91 -6.99 7.81 -0.31
CA SER A 91 -7.98 7.32 -1.29
C SER A 91 -8.64 8.47 -2.04
N ASP A 92 -9.08 9.50 -1.30
CA ASP A 92 -9.70 10.69 -1.89
C ASP A 92 -8.74 11.43 -2.82
N LEU A 93 -7.46 11.50 -2.46
CA LEU A 93 -6.45 12.12 -3.30
C LEU A 93 -6.27 11.34 -4.61
N CYS A 94 -6.25 10.02 -4.56
CA CYS A 94 -6.18 9.18 -5.75
C CYS A 94 -7.38 9.43 -6.67
N ILE A 95 -8.58 9.51 -6.08
CA ILE A 95 -9.81 9.75 -6.84
C ILE A 95 -9.78 11.13 -7.49
N LYS A 96 -9.36 12.16 -6.76
CA LYS A 96 -9.25 13.54 -7.29
C LYS A 96 -8.27 13.61 -8.46
N LYS A 97 -7.20 12.84 -8.42
CA LYS A 97 -6.21 12.79 -9.49
C LYS A 97 -6.61 11.87 -10.64
N ASP A 98 -7.77 11.27 -10.55
CA ASP A 98 -8.26 10.30 -11.56
C ASP A 98 -7.29 9.13 -11.76
N LEU A 99 -6.73 8.64 -10.65
CA LEU A 99 -5.89 7.45 -10.67
C LEU A 99 -6.75 6.18 -10.58
N PRO A 100 -6.25 5.05 -11.12
CA PRO A 100 -7.02 3.80 -11.17
C PRO A 100 -7.00 3.06 -9.84
N LEU A 101 -7.66 3.63 -8.83
CA LEU A 101 -7.72 3.06 -7.49
C LEU A 101 -8.68 1.88 -7.44
N MET A 102 -8.20 0.75 -6.91
CA MET A 102 -9.05 -0.40 -6.63
C MET A 102 -9.93 -0.13 -5.43
N ARG A 103 -11.11 -0.74 -5.40
CA ARG A 103 -12.09 -0.53 -4.32
C ARG A 103 -11.66 -1.19 -3.03
N GLU A 104 -11.01 -2.34 -3.12
CA GLU A 104 -10.60 -3.15 -1.99
C GLU A 104 -9.36 -2.54 -1.36
N GLN A 105 -9.41 -2.34 -0.04
CA GLN A 105 -8.30 -1.82 0.76
C GLN A 105 -8.04 -2.76 1.92
N TYR A 106 -6.82 -2.77 2.42
CA TYR A 106 -6.48 -3.54 3.61
C TYR A 106 -6.00 -2.61 4.71
N CYS A 107 -6.56 -2.77 5.90
CA CYS A 107 -6.06 -2.08 7.08
C CYS A 107 -6.05 -3.03 8.28
N CYS A 108 -5.06 -2.86 9.13
CA CYS A 108 -4.94 -3.64 10.36
C CYS A 108 -4.39 -2.75 11.48
N LYS A 109 -4.62 -3.17 12.71
CA LYS A 109 -4.10 -2.45 13.87
C LYS A 109 -2.63 -2.71 14.04
N MET A 110 -1.87 -1.65 14.33
CA MET A 110 -0.50 -1.79 14.75
C MET A 110 -0.41 -1.87 16.28
N PRO A 111 0.67 -2.47 16.83
CA PRO A 111 0.83 -2.56 18.27
C PRO A 111 0.91 -1.17 18.90
N ILE A 112 0.32 -1.03 20.10
CA ILE A 112 0.44 0.18 20.91
C ILE A 112 1.79 0.18 21.64
N GLU A 113 2.32 -0.99 21.93
CA GLU A 113 3.58 -1.17 22.65
C GLU A 113 4.77 -0.81 21.78
N ILE A 114 5.78 -0.16 22.38
CA ILE A 114 6.97 0.32 21.66
C ILE A 114 7.71 -0.81 20.92
N HIS A 115 7.78 -2.00 21.51
CA HIS A 115 8.46 -3.17 20.93
C HIS A 115 7.47 -4.22 20.43
N GLY A 116 6.21 -3.83 20.23
CA GLY A 116 5.21 -4.76 19.73
C GLY A 116 5.44 -5.15 18.28
N CYS A 117 4.89 -6.30 17.90
CA CYS A 117 4.92 -6.81 16.55
C CYS A 117 3.49 -6.91 16.01
N LEU A 118 3.34 -6.88 14.68
CA LEU A 118 2.05 -7.17 14.08
C LEU A 118 1.62 -8.60 14.43
N SER A 119 0.32 -8.78 14.66
CA SER A 119 -0.23 -10.10 14.92
C SER A 119 -0.11 -11.01 13.70
N ASP A 120 -0.13 -12.31 13.94
CA ASP A 120 -0.15 -13.29 12.85
C ASP A 120 -1.38 -13.10 11.97
N ASN A 121 -2.52 -12.77 12.57
CA ASN A 121 -3.75 -12.49 11.81
C ASN A 121 -3.59 -11.30 10.88
N ALA A 122 -2.93 -10.24 11.33
CA ALA A 122 -2.67 -9.06 10.49
C ALA A 122 -1.78 -9.42 9.30
N ILE A 123 -0.73 -10.19 9.54
CA ILE A 123 0.18 -10.64 8.48
C ILE A 123 -0.54 -11.56 7.49
N ASN A 124 -1.28 -12.55 8.00
CA ASN A 124 -2.04 -13.47 7.16
C ASN A 124 -3.09 -12.74 6.33
N GLY A 125 -3.79 -11.77 6.95
CA GLY A 125 -4.76 -10.94 6.24
C GLY A 125 -4.13 -10.15 5.10
N GLY A 126 -2.93 -9.62 5.31
CA GLY A 126 -2.20 -8.92 4.25
C GLY A 126 -1.80 -9.84 3.10
N GLN A 127 -1.39 -11.07 3.42
CA GLN A 127 -1.03 -12.06 2.40
C GLN A 127 -2.25 -12.49 1.58
N ILE A 128 -3.39 -12.68 2.22
CA ILE A 128 -4.66 -12.96 1.53
C ILE A 128 -5.06 -11.78 0.65
N TYR A 129 -4.93 -10.57 1.18
CA TYR A 129 -5.28 -9.36 0.45
C TYR A 129 -4.49 -9.23 -0.86
N ILE A 130 -3.16 -9.40 -0.81
CA ILE A 130 -2.34 -9.26 -2.02
C ILE A 130 -2.69 -10.35 -3.04
N ASP A 131 -2.94 -11.56 -2.59
CA ASP A 131 -3.35 -12.65 -3.48
C ASP A 131 -4.66 -12.32 -4.17
N ASP A 132 -5.64 -11.81 -3.41
CA ASP A 132 -6.93 -11.36 -3.95
C ASP A 132 -6.76 -10.25 -4.98
N MET A 133 -5.93 -9.25 -4.70
CA MET A 133 -5.70 -8.13 -5.62
C MET A 133 -5.05 -8.60 -6.92
N ILE A 134 -4.10 -9.50 -6.84
CA ILE A 134 -3.47 -10.10 -8.01
C ILE A 134 -4.50 -10.86 -8.85
N ASN A 135 -5.34 -11.65 -8.21
CA ASN A 135 -6.37 -12.43 -8.91
C ASN A 135 -7.41 -11.52 -9.57
N ILE A 136 -7.83 -10.45 -8.90
CA ILE A 136 -8.76 -9.48 -9.47
C ILE A 136 -8.14 -8.83 -10.71
N CYS A 137 -6.89 -8.39 -10.64
CA CYS A 137 -6.22 -7.77 -11.78
C CYS A 137 -6.03 -8.75 -12.93
N ARG A 138 -5.73 -10.01 -12.64
CA ARG A 138 -5.54 -11.04 -13.65
C ARG A 138 -6.86 -11.40 -14.36
N ASP A 139 -7.94 -11.48 -13.61
CA ASP A 139 -9.22 -11.98 -14.13
C ASP A 139 -10.03 -10.90 -14.84
N TYR A 140 -9.92 -9.64 -14.44
CA TYR A 140 -10.75 -8.54 -14.93
C TYR A 140 -9.99 -7.50 -15.76
N TYR A 141 -8.69 -7.59 -15.77
CA TYR A 141 -7.84 -6.66 -16.52
C TYR A 141 -6.78 -7.45 -17.33
#